data_1f351251f2de4aa1699a225a4cdff908
#
_entry.id   1f351251f2de4aa1699a225a4cdff908
#
_cell.length_a   1.000
_cell.length_b   1.000
_cell.length_c   1.000
_cell.angle_alpha   90.00
_cell.angle_beta   90.00
_cell.angle_gamma   90.00
#
_symmetry.space_group_name_H-M   'P 1'
#
loop_
_entity.id
_entity.type
_entity.pdbx_description
1 polymer ?
#
loop_
_entity_poly.entity_id
_entity_poly.type
_entity_poly.pdbx_seq_one_letter_code
_entity_poly.pdbx_strand_id
1 'polypeptide(L)'
;MPGYSGTPLVRKLGIKDAHVVFLDRLPDGLDLGDLGSASVVRRLPRTADVTLTFHTDRATLVSRLPAVLERTTTDGMVWVCWPKKAAQRSARNPDGLVSDLDENVVRSLGLELGFVDVKVAAVDEVWSGLKFVRRLADR
;
A
#
# COMPACT_ATOMS: atom_id res chain seq x y z
N MET A 1 1.28 -16.97 15.62
CA MET A 1 1.31 -16.19 14.37
C MET A 1 2.05 -16.97 13.32
N PRO A 2 1.38 -17.90 12.74
CA PRO A 2 2.02 -18.79 11.76
C PRO A 2 2.58 -17.99 10.59
N GLY A 3 3.78 -18.34 10.20
CA GLY A 3 4.42 -17.80 9.01
C GLY A 3 4.95 -16.38 9.09
N TYR A 4 4.89 -15.74 10.25
CA TYR A 4 5.36 -14.37 10.36
C TYR A 4 6.68 -14.29 11.10
N SER A 5 7.45 -13.27 10.77
CA SER A 5 8.73 -13.00 11.41
C SER A 5 8.61 -12.50 12.83
N GLY A 6 7.41 -12.28 13.32
CA GLY A 6 7.17 -11.73 14.65
C GLY A 6 7.10 -10.22 14.70
N THR A 7 7.41 -9.53 13.60
CA THR A 7 7.30 -8.07 13.54
C THR A 7 5.84 -7.67 13.36
N PRO A 8 5.27 -6.88 14.28
CA PRO A 8 3.89 -6.40 14.11
C PRO A 8 3.74 -5.61 12.81
N LEU A 9 2.58 -5.73 12.17
CA LEU A 9 2.32 -5.06 10.90
C LEU A 9 2.45 -3.53 11.04
N VAL A 10 1.98 -2.95 12.14
CA VAL A 10 2.09 -1.51 12.37
C VAL A 10 3.55 -1.04 12.27
N ARG A 11 4.47 -1.79 12.84
CA ARG A 11 5.90 -1.47 12.77
C ARG A 11 6.47 -1.72 11.38
N LYS A 12 6.09 -2.82 10.77
CA LYS A 12 6.51 -3.20 9.43
C LYS A 12 6.13 -2.15 8.40
N LEU A 13 4.95 -1.55 8.54
CA LEU A 13 4.46 -0.50 7.66
C LEU A 13 5.02 0.89 7.99
N GLY A 14 5.72 1.04 9.10
CA GLY A 14 6.30 2.31 9.51
C GLY A 14 5.31 3.28 10.13
N ILE A 15 4.21 2.77 10.66
CA ILE A 15 3.20 3.60 11.32
C ILE A 15 3.66 3.93 12.73
N LYS A 16 3.68 5.21 13.04
CA LYS A 16 4.10 5.72 14.36
C LYS A 16 2.92 6.36 15.09
N ASP A 17 3.11 6.64 16.37
CA ASP A 17 2.11 7.33 17.18
C ASP A 17 1.78 8.68 16.56
N ALA A 18 0.53 9.07 16.67
CA ALA A 18 0.01 10.34 16.17
C ALA A 18 0.04 10.50 14.64
N HIS A 19 0.48 9.48 13.89
CA HIS A 19 0.39 9.51 12.43
C HIS A 19 -1.07 9.54 11.98
N VAL A 20 -1.32 10.23 10.87
CA VAL A 20 -2.59 10.08 10.13
C VAL A 20 -2.38 8.96 9.12
N VAL A 21 -3.15 7.90 9.26
CA VAL A 21 -3.10 6.73 8.38
C VAL A 21 -4.34 6.70 7.52
N PHE A 22 -4.15 6.76 6.21
CA PHE A 22 -5.25 6.70 5.25
C PHE A 22 -5.32 5.30 4.64
N LEU A 23 -6.44 4.63 4.86
CA LEU A 23 -6.71 3.29 4.31
C LEU A 23 -7.62 3.46 3.10
N ASP A 24 -7.02 3.52 1.92
CA ASP A 24 -7.73 3.78 0.68
C ASP A 24 -8.10 2.46 0.00
N ARG A 25 -9.39 2.27 -0.26
CA ARG A 25 -9.91 1.08 -0.96
C ARG A 25 -9.59 -0.22 -0.20
N LEU A 26 -9.60 -0.15 1.13
CA LEU A 26 -9.31 -1.32 1.95
C LEU A 26 -10.26 -2.47 1.60
N PRO A 27 -9.75 -3.66 1.26
CA PRO A 27 -10.59 -4.80 0.95
C PRO A 27 -11.44 -5.23 2.15
N ASP A 28 -12.66 -5.66 1.86
CA ASP A 28 -13.55 -6.19 2.90
C ASP A 28 -12.88 -7.38 3.57
N GLY A 29 -12.99 -7.44 4.89
CA GLY A 29 -12.45 -8.55 5.67
C GLY A 29 -10.95 -8.51 5.89
N LEU A 30 -10.24 -7.54 5.32
CA LEU A 30 -8.80 -7.40 5.60
C LEU A 30 -8.62 -6.68 6.93
N ASP A 31 -7.97 -7.37 7.86
CA ASP A 31 -7.68 -6.85 9.20
C ASP A 31 -6.19 -6.53 9.30
N LEU A 32 -5.88 -5.26 9.51
CA LEU A 32 -4.49 -4.80 9.67
C LEU A 32 -3.98 -4.94 11.11
N GLY A 33 -4.85 -5.35 12.02
CA GLY A 33 -4.49 -5.46 13.42
C GLY A 33 -4.46 -4.11 14.12
N ASP A 34 -3.80 -4.07 15.26
CA ASP A 34 -3.69 -2.86 16.08
C ASP A 34 -2.68 -1.91 15.46
N LEU A 35 -3.12 -0.73 15.10
CA LEU A 35 -2.27 0.32 14.52
C LEU A 35 -1.80 1.33 15.55
N GLY A 36 -1.92 1.01 16.85
CA GLY A 36 -1.45 1.86 17.92
C GLY A 36 -2.31 3.12 18.07
N SER A 37 -1.67 4.25 18.40
CA SER A 37 -2.37 5.51 18.60
C SER A 37 -2.50 6.35 17.33
N ALA A 38 -2.27 5.75 16.16
CA ALA A 38 -2.45 6.44 14.89
C ALA A 38 -3.91 6.81 14.66
N SER A 39 -4.12 7.93 13.99
CA SER A 39 -5.44 8.37 13.57
C SER A 39 -5.77 7.75 12.22
N VAL A 40 -6.67 6.78 12.19
CA VAL A 40 -7.01 6.03 10.98
C VAL A 40 -8.22 6.64 10.30
N VAL A 41 -8.09 6.98 9.02
CA VAL A 41 -9.17 7.54 8.21
C VAL A 41 -9.37 6.70 6.94
N ARG A 42 -10.62 6.71 6.44
CA ARG A 42 -11.01 5.92 5.26
C ARG A 42 -11.36 6.80 4.06
N ARG A 43 -11.39 8.10 4.23
CA ARG A 43 -11.61 9.07 3.15
C ARG A 43 -10.34 9.86 2.93
N LEU A 44 -10.11 10.28 1.69
CA LEU A 44 -8.92 11.05 1.34
C LEU A 44 -8.79 12.28 2.25
N PRO A 45 -7.78 12.30 3.14
CA PRO A 45 -7.60 13.44 4.05
C PRO A 45 -6.88 14.58 3.34
N ARG A 46 -6.77 15.71 4.02
CA ARG A 46 -5.96 16.82 3.54
C ARG A 46 -4.50 16.40 3.40
N THR A 47 -3.98 15.71 4.41
CA THR A 47 -2.64 15.13 4.39
C THR A 47 -2.65 13.81 5.15
N ALA A 48 -1.79 12.88 4.72
CA ALA A 48 -1.59 11.61 5.40
C ALA A 48 -0.09 11.35 5.58
N ASP A 49 0.26 10.78 6.71
CA ASP A 49 1.65 10.36 6.99
C ASP A 49 1.94 9.00 6.37
N VAL A 50 0.96 8.11 6.42
CA VAL A 50 1.05 6.77 5.84
C VAL A 50 -0.25 6.47 5.13
N THR A 51 -0.16 6.09 3.87
CA THR A 51 -1.32 5.64 3.11
C THR A 51 -1.09 4.21 2.65
N LEU A 52 -2.14 3.38 2.78
CA LEU A 52 -2.23 2.10 2.10
C LEU A 52 -3.34 2.20 1.08
N THR A 53 -3.03 2.01 -0.20
CA THR A 53 -4.02 2.04 -1.26
C THR A 53 -4.03 0.70 -2.00
N PHE A 54 -5.22 0.10 -2.10
CA PHE A 54 -5.38 -1.28 -2.57
C PHE A 54 -6.00 -1.29 -3.96
N HIS A 55 -5.35 -1.98 -4.88
CA HIS A 55 -5.80 -2.04 -6.28
C HIS A 55 -5.62 -3.43 -6.86
N THR A 56 -6.51 -3.79 -7.77
CA THR A 56 -6.42 -5.03 -8.53
C THR A 56 -6.09 -4.78 -10.00
N ASP A 57 -6.31 -3.55 -10.48
CA ASP A 57 -6.07 -3.24 -11.88
C ASP A 57 -5.28 -1.95 -12.06
N ARG A 58 -4.56 -1.90 -13.17
CA ARG A 58 -3.70 -0.78 -13.51
C ARG A 58 -4.49 0.51 -13.72
N ALA A 59 -5.65 0.42 -14.34
CA ALA A 59 -6.44 1.60 -14.69
C ALA A 59 -6.87 2.38 -13.45
N THR A 60 -7.39 1.70 -12.41
CA THR A 60 -7.78 2.38 -11.18
C THR A 60 -6.57 2.92 -10.43
N LEU A 61 -5.44 2.22 -10.45
CA LEU A 61 -4.22 2.69 -9.82
C LEU A 61 -3.70 3.96 -10.49
N VAL A 62 -3.64 3.97 -11.81
CA VAL A 62 -3.20 5.15 -12.57
C VAL A 62 -4.08 6.36 -12.27
N SER A 63 -5.38 6.13 -12.18
CA SER A 63 -6.34 7.20 -11.89
C SER A 63 -6.21 7.73 -10.46
N ARG A 64 -5.93 6.86 -9.49
CA ARG A 64 -5.97 7.21 -8.06
C ARG A 64 -4.64 7.73 -7.52
N LEU A 65 -3.55 7.18 -7.99
CA LEU A 65 -2.23 7.39 -7.38
C LEU A 65 -1.80 8.87 -7.30
N PRO A 66 -2.02 9.71 -8.33
CA PRO A 66 -1.63 11.13 -8.23
C PRO A 66 -2.23 11.85 -7.02
N ALA A 67 -3.52 11.64 -6.76
CA ALA A 67 -4.19 12.29 -5.63
C ALA A 67 -3.64 11.80 -4.29
N VAL A 68 -3.39 10.51 -4.18
CA VAL A 68 -2.82 9.90 -2.97
C VAL A 68 -1.42 10.45 -2.69
N LEU A 69 -0.58 10.51 -3.72
CA LEU A 69 0.79 11.02 -3.58
C LEU A 69 0.80 12.49 -3.20
N GLU A 70 -0.07 13.29 -3.81
CA GLU A 70 -0.17 14.73 -3.54
C GLU A 70 -0.50 15.00 -2.07
N ARG A 71 -1.35 14.16 -1.46
CA ARG A 71 -1.79 14.33 -0.07
C ARG A 71 -0.83 13.74 0.94
N THR A 72 0.30 13.20 0.51
CA THR A 72 1.31 12.61 1.40
C THR A 72 2.18 13.70 1.98
N THR A 73 2.39 13.67 3.31
CA THR A 73 3.30 14.61 3.98
C THR A 73 4.71 14.46 3.45
N THR A 74 5.55 15.47 3.69
CA THR A 74 6.93 15.50 3.17
C THR A 74 7.73 14.24 3.54
N ASP A 75 7.61 13.80 4.78
CA ASP A 75 8.31 12.61 5.27
C ASP A 75 7.43 11.38 5.30
N GLY A 76 6.25 11.48 4.69
CA GLY A 76 5.30 10.40 4.66
C GLY A 76 5.62 9.33 3.63
N MET A 77 4.77 8.33 3.60
CA MET A 77 4.95 7.19 2.72
C MET A 77 3.62 6.68 2.19
N VAL A 78 3.69 6.04 1.02
CA VAL A 78 2.53 5.39 0.41
C VAL A 78 2.89 3.94 0.14
N TRP A 79 2.06 3.04 0.67
CA TRP A 79 2.11 1.63 0.33
C TRP A 79 1.08 1.36 -0.74
N VAL A 80 1.54 1.08 -1.95
CA VAL A 80 0.65 0.63 -3.03
C VAL A 80 0.56 -0.87 -2.94
N CYS A 81 -0.66 -1.37 -2.74
CA CYS A 81 -0.89 -2.79 -2.48
C CYS A 81 -1.63 -3.43 -3.65
N TRP A 82 -1.19 -4.64 -4.01
CA TRP A 82 -1.78 -5.44 -5.08
C TRP A 82 -1.82 -6.91 -4.64
N PRO A 83 -2.67 -7.75 -5.29
CA PRO A 83 -2.70 -9.17 -4.94
C PRO A 83 -1.39 -9.85 -5.33
N LYS A 84 -0.85 -10.67 -4.43
CA LYS A 84 0.30 -11.52 -4.75
C LYS A 84 -0.03 -12.40 -5.95
N LYS A 85 0.99 -12.77 -6.70
CA LYS A 85 0.84 -13.63 -7.87
C LYS A 85 0.04 -14.89 -7.54
N ALA A 86 0.35 -15.53 -6.42
CA ALA A 86 -0.33 -16.77 -6.00
C ALA A 86 -1.81 -16.56 -5.67
N ALA A 87 -2.23 -15.34 -5.37
CA ALA A 87 -3.63 -15.01 -5.08
C ALA A 87 -4.41 -14.61 -6.34
N GLN A 88 -3.71 -14.40 -7.46
CA GLN A 88 -4.34 -13.99 -8.71
C GLN A 88 -4.92 -15.18 -9.47
N ARG A 89 -5.96 -14.89 -10.25
CA ARG A 89 -6.59 -15.91 -11.10
C ARG A 89 -5.59 -16.46 -12.10
N SER A 90 -5.55 -17.79 -12.19
CA SER A 90 -4.70 -18.51 -13.15
C SER A 90 -5.27 -19.91 -13.35
N ALA A 91 -4.63 -20.69 -14.22
CA ALA A 91 -5.01 -22.09 -14.41
C ALA A 91 -4.93 -22.88 -13.10
N ARG A 92 -3.98 -22.53 -12.23
CA ARG A 92 -3.80 -23.19 -10.92
C ARG A 92 -4.69 -22.61 -9.83
N ASN A 93 -5.24 -21.42 -10.05
CA ASN A 93 -6.08 -20.72 -9.08
C ASN A 93 -7.26 -20.07 -9.80
N PRO A 94 -8.22 -20.88 -10.29
CA PRO A 94 -9.32 -20.36 -11.11
C PRO A 94 -10.25 -19.41 -10.35
N ASP A 95 -10.27 -19.48 -9.02
CA ASP A 95 -11.09 -18.61 -8.18
C ASP A 95 -10.31 -17.41 -7.63
N GLY A 96 -9.09 -17.21 -8.09
CA GLY A 96 -8.26 -16.10 -7.66
C GLY A 96 -8.75 -14.75 -8.13
N LEU A 97 -8.13 -13.71 -7.62
CA LEU A 97 -8.45 -12.33 -7.97
C LEU A 97 -7.99 -12.00 -9.39
N VAL A 98 -8.86 -11.35 -10.16
CA VAL A 98 -8.48 -10.85 -11.48
C VAL A 98 -7.63 -9.60 -11.28
N SER A 99 -6.39 -9.65 -11.75
CA SER A 99 -5.47 -8.54 -11.60
C SER A 99 -4.48 -8.50 -12.77
N ASP A 100 -4.15 -7.28 -13.19
CA ASP A 100 -3.07 -7.03 -14.16
C ASP A 100 -1.89 -6.30 -13.50
N LEU A 101 -1.81 -6.37 -12.16
CA LEU A 101 -0.74 -5.73 -11.40
C LEU A 101 0.31 -6.73 -10.95
N ASP A 102 1.55 -6.27 -10.95
CA ASP A 102 2.67 -6.94 -10.33
C ASP A 102 3.63 -5.86 -9.78
N GLU A 103 4.70 -6.30 -9.14
CA GLU A 103 5.67 -5.39 -8.54
C GLU A 103 6.26 -4.40 -9.54
N ASN A 104 6.59 -4.87 -10.75
CA ASN A 104 7.23 -4.03 -11.76
C ASN A 104 6.28 -2.95 -12.30
N VAL A 105 5.02 -3.30 -12.52
CA VAL A 105 4.01 -2.34 -12.96
C VAL A 105 3.82 -1.25 -11.90
N VAL A 106 3.68 -1.66 -10.66
CA VAL A 106 3.49 -0.73 -9.53
C VAL A 106 4.70 0.19 -9.38
N ARG A 107 5.90 -0.38 -9.43
CA ARG A 107 7.15 0.40 -9.30
C ARG A 107 7.25 1.46 -10.40
N SER A 108 6.99 1.06 -11.64
CA SER A 108 7.07 1.98 -12.77
C SER A 108 6.13 3.16 -12.63
N LEU A 109 4.92 2.93 -12.16
CA LEU A 109 3.94 4.00 -11.98
C LEU A 109 4.36 5.00 -10.91
N GLY A 110 4.88 4.54 -9.79
CA GLY A 110 5.36 5.43 -8.73
C GLY A 110 6.57 6.24 -9.15
N LEU A 111 7.52 5.60 -9.83
CA LEU A 111 8.71 6.28 -10.34
C LEU A 111 8.35 7.36 -11.37
N GLU A 112 7.40 7.06 -12.24
CA GLU A 112 6.90 8.00 -13.24
C GLU A 112 6.35 9.27 -12.61
N LEU A 113 5.73 9.14 -11.43
CA LEU A 113 5.15 10.26 -10.71
C LEU A 113 6.14 10.95 -9.77
N GLY A 114 7.41 10.57 -9.82
CA GLY A 114 8.46 11.27 -9.10
C GLY A 114 8.73 10.77 -7.69
N PHE A 115 8.14 9.65 -7.30
CA PHE A 115 8.41 9.00 -6.02
C PHE A 115 9.43 7.89 -6.22
N VAL A 116 10.03 7.43 -5.13
CA VAL A 116 10.98 6.32 -5.17
C VAL A 116 10.49 5.17 -4.30
N ASP A 117 10.73 3.95 -4.78
CA ASP A 117 10.39 2.75 -4.04
C ASP A 117 11.48 2.43 -3.01
N VAL A 118 11.06 1.93 -1.86
CA VAL A 118 11.96 1.64 -0.74
C VAL A 118 12.05 0.14 -0.48
N LYS A 119 10.90 -0.51 -0.33
CA LYS A 119 10.87 -1.95 -0.04
C LYS A 119 9.51 -2.54 -0.32
N VAL A 120 9.51 -3.86 -0.51
CA VAL A 120 8.29 -4.66 -0.64
C VAL A 120 8.03 -5.36 0.70
N ALA A 121 6.78 -5.45 1.09
CA ALA A 121 6.37 -6.20 2.27
C ALA A 121 5.03 -6.87 2.04
N ALA A 122 4.83 -8.02 2.68
CA ALA A 122 3.54 -8.66 2.70
C ALA A 122 2.64 -7.91 3.68
N VAL A 123 1.43 -7.56 3.24
CA VAL A 123 0.41 -6.97 4.11
C VAL A 123 -0.35 -8.09 4.80
N ASP A 124 -0.76 -9.09 4.03
CA ASP A 124 -1.35 -10.32 4.55
C ASP A 124 -1.06 -11.47 3.58
N GLU A 125 -1.81 -12.56 3.66
CA GLU A 125 -1.61 -13.72 2.80
C GLU A 125 -1.93 -13.44 1.33
N VAL A 126 -2.78 -12.48 1.06
CA VAL A 126 -3.24 -12.14 -0.29
C VAL A 126 -2.50 -10.94 -0.86
N TRP A 127 -2.27 -9.90 -0.05
CA TRP A 127 -1.81 -8.60 -0.52
C TRP A 127 -0.33 -8.36 -0.24
N SER A 128 0.37 -7.87 -1.24
CA SER A 128 1.72 -7.31 -1.11
C SER A 128 1.63 -5.80 -1.19
N GLY A 129 2.63 -5.12 -0.64
CA GLY A 129 2.74 -3.66 -0.74
C GLY A 129 4.13 -3.24 -1.14
N LEU A 130 4.22 -2.19 -1.94
CA LEU A 130 5.48 -1.52 -2.29
C LEU A 130 5.44 -0.13 -1.69
N LYS A 131 6.44 0.18 -0.88
CA LYS A 131 6.54 1.46 -0.17
C LYS A 131 7.21 2.49 -1.06
N PHE A 132 6.53 3.63 -1.23
CA PHE A 132 7.05 4.80 -1.93
C PHE A 132 7.24 5.96 -0.97
N VAL A 133 8.31 6.73 -1.20
CA VAL A 133 8.60 7.98 -0.48
C VAL A 133 9.03 9.03 -1.48
N ARG A 134 9.00 10.30 -1.06
CA ARG A 134 9.51 11.38 -1.90
C ARG A 134 11.01 11.23 -2.07
N ARG A 135 11.53 11.68 -3.20
CA ARG A 135 12.97 11.75 -3.41
C ARG A 135 13.58 12.70 -2.40
N LEU A 136 14.83 12.44 -2.00
CA LEU A 136 15.54 13.31 -1.05
C LEU A 136 15.53 14.77 -1.49
N ALA A 137 15.69 15.03 -2.78
CA ALA A 137 15.68 16.38 -3.32
C ALA A 137 14.35 17.11 -3.16
N ASP A 138 13.26 16.35 -2.95
CA ASP A 138 11.90 16.89 -2.85
C ASP A 138 11.40 16.97 -1.40
N ARG A 139 12.27 16.69 -0.45
CA ARG A 139 11.91 16.74 0.97
C ARG A 139 12.29 18.04 1.64
#